data_cacf08f26d6a13b24f455082d4fcd030
#
_entry.id   cacf08f26d6a13b24f455082d4fcd030
#
_cell.length_a   1.000
_cell.length_b   1.000
_cell.length_c   1.000
_cell.angle_alpha   90.00
_cell.angle_beta   90.00
_cell.angle_gamma   90.00
#
_symmetry.space_group_name_H-M   'P 1'
#
loop_
_entity.id
_entity.type
_entity.pdbx_description
1 polymer ?
#
loop_
_entity_poly.entity_id
_entity_poly.type
_entity_poly.pdbx_seq_one_letter_code
_entity_poly.pdbx_strand_id
1 'polypeptide(L)'
;MPSAAPGKGASMVRPNSSSAQKNRRSPSTRLRQASLRDQLRPYVNDPDDLFLPPKAERPWKYVVLHHSANEVGNYDQIDHEHKKTLGWAGCGYHFIIGNGTGSPDGQIEVSQRWSNQKHGVHCRNGKTSEVNEYGIGICLVGDLDDKPPTPRQIAAAKALVTYLGDRYSIPTDHMGSHAQLANSPTACPGKHFPTQAILGSRNLALR
;
A
#
# COMPACT_ATOMS: atom_id res chain seq x y z
N MET A 1 -4.77 39.30 66.69
CA MET A 1 -4.04 39.77 65.51
C MET A 1 -3.20 38.65 64.95
N PRO A 2 -3.63 37.92 63.88
CA PRO A 2 -2.70 37.05 63.13
C PRO A 2 -2.31 37.75 61.83
N SER A 3 -1.01 37.63 61.54
CA SER A 3 -0.27 38.14 60.39
C SER A 3 -0.69 37.45 59.08
N ALA A 4 -0.86 38.24 58.02
CA ALA A 4 -1.09 37.76 56.66
C ALA A 4 0.22 37.33 55.99
N ALA A 5 0.24 36.14 55.37
CA ALA A 5 1.33 35.66 54.51
C ALA A 5 1.10 36.13 53.07
N PRO A 6 2.16 36.43 52.26
CA PRO A 6 2.04 36.90 50.91
C PRO A 6 1.76 35.77 49.91
N GLY A 7 0.88 36.02 48.95
CA GLY A 7 0.48 35.11 47.89
C GLY A 7 1.62 34.77 46.94
N LYS A 8 1.72 33.49 46.58
CA LYS A 8 2.62 32.99 45.55
C LYS A 8 2.02 33.30 44.14
N GLY A 9 2.81 34.00 43.34
CA GLY A 9 2.49 34.31 41.97
C GLY A 9 2.29 33.07 41.07
N ALA A 10 1.19 33.00 40.38
CA ALA A 10 0.91 31.99 39.36
C ALA A 10 1.79 32.22 38.12
N SER A 11 2.72 31.34 37.88
CA SER A 11 3.50 31.29 36.64
C SER A 11 2.59 30.86 35.51
N MET A 12 2.28 31.78 34.58
CA MET A 12 1.62 31.44 33.33
C MET A 12 2.55 30.61 32.46
N VAL A 13 2.31 29.31 32.40
CA VAL A 13 2.90 28.41 31.40
C VAL A 13 2.29 28.75 30.04
N ARG A 14 3.09 29.34 29.15
CA ARG A 14 2.72 29.56 27.75
C ARG A 14 2.57 28.19 27.07
N PRO A 15 1.49 27.91 26.32
CA PRO A 15 1.40 26.68 25.59
C PRO A 15 2.47 26.67 24.48
N ASN A 16 3.25 25.61 24.46
CA ASN A 16 4.31 25.37 23.50
C ASN A 16 3.69 25.14 22.12
N SER A 17 3.82 26.12 21.20
CA SER A 17 3.33 26.07 19.84
C SER A 17 4.29 25.27 18.92
N SER A 18 4.46 23.98 19.20
CA SER A 18 5.29 23.06 18.39
C SER A 18 4.51 21.84 17.93
N SER A 19 3.46 22.03 17.12
CA SER A 19 2.85 20.90 16.40
C SER A 19 2.07 21.31 15.16
N ALA A 20 2.71 22.06 14.25
CA ALA A 20 2.17 22.32 12.91
C ALA A 20 3.30 22.52 11.89
N GLN A 21 4.37 21.76 11.99
CA GLN A 21 5.28 21.57 10.86
C GLN A 21 4.66 20.54 9.91
N LYS A 22 3.57 20.95 9.20
CA LYS A 22 3.08 20.25 8.03
C LYS A 22 4.26 20.09 7.08
N ASN A 23 4.65 18.86 6.84
CA ASN A 23 5.74 18.39 6.00
C ASN A 23 5.59 18.99 4.58
N ARG A 24 6.10 20.21 4.38
CA ARG A 24 6.07 20.91 3.07
C ARG A 24 7.17 20.30 2.21
N ARG A 25 6.79 19.26 1.45
CA ARG A 25 7.69 18.67 0.44
C ARG A 25 8.30 19.77 -0.44
N SER A 26 9.57 19.59 -0.80
CA SER A 26 10.27 20.53 -1.68
C SER A 26 9.57 20.69 -3.04
N PRO A 27 9.78 21.78 -3.78
CA PRO A 27 9.22 21.97 -5.11
C PRO A 27 9.58 20.79 -6.06
N SER A 28 10.82 20.30 -6.01
CA SER A 28 11.27 19.16 -6.81
C SER A 28 10.54 17.87 -6.47
N THR A 29 10.29 17.61 -5.18
CA THR A 29 9.51 16.46 -4.74
C THR A 29 8.06 16.53 -5.22
N ARG A 30 7.46 17.73 -5.21
CA ARG A 30 6.10 17.93 -5.73
C ARG A 30 5.98 17.68 -7.23
N LEU A 31 6.95 18.20 -8.03
CA LEU A 31 6.99 17.96 -9.47
C LEU A 31 7.18 16.48 -9.79
N ARG A 32 8.06 15.78 -9.07
CA ARG A 32 8.24 14.33 -9.21
C ARG A 32 6.96 13.57 -8.90
N GLN A 33 6.28 13.89 -7.82
CA GLN A 33 4.99 13.25 -7.47
C GLN A 33 3.91 13.52 -8.53
N ALA A 34 3.83 14.72 -9.10
CA ALA A 34 2.90 15.03 -10.18
C ALA A 34 3.17 14.16 -11.41
N SER A 35 4.44 14.06 -11.85
CA SER A 35 4.84 13.20 -12.97
C SER A 35 4.51 11.71 -12.73
N LEU A 36 4.70 11.20 -11.50
CA LEU A 36 4.36 9.82 -11.17
C LEU A 36 2.84 9.58 -11.16
N ARG A 37 2.04 10.56 -10.74
CA ARG A 37 0.57 10.50 -10.86
C ARG A 37 0.13 10.44 -12.32
N ASP A 38 0.74 11.25 -13.19
CA ASP A 38 0.42 11.25 -14.62
C ASP A 38 0.74 9.91 -15.28
N GLN A 39 1.82 9.24 -14.86
CA GLN A 39 2.15 7.88 -15.31
C GLN A 39 1.13 6.82 -14.83
N LEU A 40 0.48 7.04 -13.69
CA LEU A 40 -0.53 6.13 -13.15
C LEU A 40 -1.92 6.33 -13.77
N ARG A 41 -2.28 7.55 -14.17
CA ARG A 41 -3.63 7.88 -14.68
C ARG A 41 -4.18 6.91 -15.72
N PRO A 42 -3.39 6.39 -16.70
CA PRO A 42 -3.91 5.45 -17.69
C PRO A 42 -4.37 4.10 -17.12
N TYR A 43 -4.05 3.80 -15.88
CA TYR A 43 -4.36 2.52 -15.22
C TYR A 43 -5.44 2.63 -14.15
N VAL A 44 -5.87 3.82 -13.76
CA VAL A 44 -6.81 4.04 -12.65
C VAL A 44 -8.08 4.69 -13.17
N ASN A 45 -9.25 4.10 -12.88
CA ASN A 45 -10.54 4.69 -13.29
C ASN A 45 -10.87 5.94 -12.49
N ASP A 46 -10.67 5.90 -11.17
CA ASP A 46 -10.84 7.04 -10.30
C ASP A 46 -9.49 7.37 -9.61
N PRO A 47 -8.71 8.29 -10.21
CA PRO A 47 -7.43 8.69 -9.64
C PRO A 47 -7.54 9.32 -8.24
N ASP A 48 -8.66 9.95 -7.92
CA ASP A 48 -8.81 10.61 -6.62
C ASP A 48 -8.90 9.58 -5.48
N ASP A 49 -9.55 8.45 -5.69
CA ASP A 49 -9.56 7.34 -4.73
C ASP A 49 -8.16 6.85 -4.36
N LEU A 50 -7.25 6.86 -5.32
CA LEU A 50 -5.86 6.46 -5.08
C LEU A 50 -5.03 7.59 -4.47
N PHE A 51 -5.16 8.81 -5.00
CA PHE A 51 -4.27 9.92 -4.67
C PHE A 51 -4.68 10.69 -3.42
N LEU A 52 -5.97 10.67 -3.08
CA LEU A 52 -6.58 11.46 -2.01
C LEU A 52 -7.49 10.58 -1.13
N PRO A 53 -6.93 9.57 -0.46
CA PRO A 53 -7.76 8.73 0.40
C PRO A 53 -8.49 9.60 1.43
N PRO A 54 -9.80 9.37 1.64
CA PRO A 54 -10.62 10.24 2.50
C PRO A 54 -10.23 10.18 3.98
N LYS A 55 -9.49 9.17 4.39
CA LYS A 55 -8.98 9.03 5.76
C LYS A 55 -7.53 9.48 5.87
N ALA A 56 -7.13 9.86 7.07
CA ALA A 56 -5.74 10.22 7.37
C ALA A 56 -4.79 9.07 7.00
N GLU A 57 -3.74 9.40 6.25
CA GLU A 57 -2.78 8.42 5.76
C GLU A 57 -2.01 7.76 6.90
N ARG A 58 -1.81 6.45 6.77
CA ARG A 58 -0.98 5.65 7.69
C ARG A 58 0.51 5.83 7.37
N PRO A 59 1.40 5.56 8.33
CA PRO A 59 2.85 5.53 8.11
C PRO A 59 3.25 4.21 7.40
N TRP A 60 2.91 4.10 6.11
CA TRP A 60 3.23 2.92 5.31
C TRP A 60 4.73 2.71 5.19
N LYS A 61 5.19 1.46 5.39
CA LYS A 61 6.61 1.08 5.41
C LYS A 61 6.96 0.01 4.40
N TYR A 62 5.99 -0.75 3.89
CA TYR A 62 6.22 -1.87 2.98
C TYR A 62 5.29 -1.79 1.78
N VAL A 63 5.75 -2.35 0.65
CA VAL A 63 4.91 -2.69 -0.50
C VAL A 63 5.04 -4.18 -0.76
N VAL A 64 3.91 -4.89 -0.74
CA VAL A 64 3.88 -6.34 -0.85
C VAL A 64 3.10 -6.76 -2.09
N LEU A 65 3.75 -7.54 -2.96
CA LEU A 65 3.19 -8.02 -4.22
C LEU A 65 2.63 -9.42 -4.06
N HIS A 66 1.42 -9.61 -4.60
CA HIS A 66 0.65 -10.86 -4.55
C HIS A 66 0.07 -11.21 -5.91
N HIS A 67 -0.38 -12.45 -6.07
CA HIS A 67 -1.34 -12.87 -7.08
C HIS A 67 -2.64 -13.33 -6.41
N SER A 68 -3.73 -13.39 -7.21
CA SER A 68 -5.01 -13.90 -6.71
C SER A 68 -5.07 -15.43 -6.70
N ALA A 69 -4.16 -16.12 -7.38
CA ALA A 69 -4.21 -17.55 -7.66
C ALA A 69 -5.52 -17.97 -8.37
N ASN A 70 -6.12 -17.06 -9.11
CA ASN A 70 -7.37 -17.25 -9.83
C ASN A 70 -7.31 -16.51 -11.18
N GLU A 71 -7.74 -17.18 -12.26
CA GLU A 71 -7.67 -16.62 -13.61
C GLU A 71 -8.65 -15.46 -13.84
N VAL A 72 -9.75 -15.45 -13.11
CA VAL A 72 -10.80 -14.42 -13.19
C VAL A 72 -10.90 -13.70 -11.86
N GLY A 73 -10.95 -12.36 -11.89
CA GLY A 73 -11.13 -11.61 -10.66
C GLY A 73 -11.24 -10.11 -10.87
N ASN A 74 -11.84 -9.47 -9.88
CA ASN A 74 -11.89 -8.04 -9.68
C ASN A 74 -12.01 -7.76 -8.18
N TYR A 75 -12.05 -6.49 -7.80
CA TYR A 75 -12.17 -6.11 -6.39
C TYR A 75 -13.40 -6.73 -5.72
N ASP A 76 -14.58 -6.64 -6.34
CA ASP A 76 -15.83 -7.09 -5.73
C ASP A 76 -15.85 -8.61 -5.51
N GLN A 77 -15.33 -9.38 -6.46
CA GLN A 77 -15.23 -10.84 -6.35
C GLN A 77 -14.27 -11.24 -5.24
N ILE A 78 -13.07 -10.62 -5.17
CA ILE A 78 -12.08 -10.90 -4.13
C ILE A 78 -12.60 -10.46 -2.75
N ASP A 79 -13.27 -9.32 -2.66
CA ASP A 79 -13.90 -8.85 -1.42
C ASP A 79 -14.99 -9.81 -0.92
N HIS A 80 -15.83 -10.28 -1.85
CA HIS A 80 -16.87 -11.26 -1.55
C HIS A 80 -16.27 -12.60 -1.07
N GLU A 81 -15.28 -13.12 -1.77
CA GLU A 81 -14.59 -14.36 -1.43
C GLU A 81 -13.94 -14.27 -0.04
N HIS A 82 -13.21 -13.20 0.21
CA HIS A 82 -12.57 -12.98 1.51
C HIS A 82 -13.57 -12.89 2.66
N LYS A 83 -14.74 -12.30 2.42
CA LYS A 83 -15.82 -12.25 3.41
C LYS A 83 -16.47 -13.61 3.63
N LYS A 84 -16.83 -14.31 2.54
CA LYS A 84 -17.64 -15.52 2.61
C LYS A 84 -16.83 -16.77 2.92
N THR A 85 -15.65 -16.92 2.31
CA THR A 85 -14.84 -18.12 2.44
C THR A 85 -13.84 -18.03 3.59
N LEU A 86 -13.25 -16.85 3.80
CA LEU A 86 -12.22 -16.67 4.83
C LEU A 86 -12.74 -16.02 6.12
N GLY A 87 -13.99 -15.54 6.13
CA GLY A 87 -14.58 -14.83 7.27
C GLY A 87 -13.93 -13.50 7.61
N TRP A 88 -13.24 -12.88 6.64
CA TRP A 88 -12.57 -11.59 6.86
C TRP A 88 -13.57 -10.43 6.76
N ALA A 89 -13.15 -9.26 7.26
CA ALA A 89 -13.97 -8.04 7.18
C ALA A 89 -14.02 -7.42 5.76
N GLY A 90 -13.47 -8.10 4.75
CA GLY A 90 -13.41 -7.69 3.36
C GLY A 90 -12.07 -7.99 2.71
N CYS A 91 -11.86 -7.44 1.52
CA CYS A 91 -10.63 -7.61 0.74
C CYS A 91 -9.38 -7.35 1.59
N GLY A 92 -8.43 -8.27 1.58
CA GLY A 92 -7.16 -8.19 2.32
C GLY A 92 -6.15 -7.22 1.72
N TYR A 93 -6.28 -6.94 0.41
CA TYR A 93 -5.39 -6.11 -0.37
C TYR A 93 -5.85 -4.65 -0.43
N HIS A 94 -4.91 -3.73 -0.70
CA HIS A 94 -5.18 -2.31 -0.89
C HIS A 94 -5.49 -1.98 -2.35
N PHE A 95 -4.85 -2.69 -3.26
CA PHE A 95 -5.02 -2.53 -4.71
C PHE A 95 -5.11 -3.89 -5.39
N ILE A 96 -5.97 -3.96 -6.43
CA ILE A 96 -6.10 -5.12 -7.31
C ILE A 96 -5.78 -4.65 -8.73
N ILE A 97 -5.04 -5.46 -9.51
CA ILE A 97 -4.68 -5.14 -10.90
C ILE A 97 -5.27 -6.21 -11.81
N GLY A 98 -6.26 -5.81 -12.61
CA GLY A 98 -6.99 -6.68 -13.54
C GLY A 98 -6.11 -7.23 -14.67
N ASN A 99 -6.50 -8.39 -15.19
CA ASN A 99 -5.82 -9.10 -16.29
C ASN A 99 -6.66 -9.18 -17.59
N GLY A 100 -7.80 -8.48 -17.65
CA GLY A 100 -8.74 -8.55 -18.77
C GLY A 100 -9.88 -9.56 -18.59
N THR A 101 -9.90 -10.33 -17.49
CA THR A 101 -10.94 -11.32 -17.17
C THR A 101 -11.62 -10.99 -15.84
N GLY A 102 -12.69 -10.21 -15.89
CA GLY A 102 -13.42 -9.73 -14.70
C GLY A 102 -13.14 -8.26 -14.39
N SER A 103 -11.96 -7.76 -14.72
CA SER A 103 -11.56 -6.36 -14.68
C SER A 103 -10.68 -6.06 -15.89
N PRO A 104 -10.72 -4.86 -16.49
CA PRO A 104 -9.87 -4.51 -17.63
C PRO A 104 -8.38 -4.75 -17.38
N ASP A 105 -7.65 -5.18 -18.41
CA ASP A 105 -6.23 -5.49 -18.34
C ASP A 105 -5.39 -4.29 -17.87
N GLY A 106 -4.63 -4.49 -16.82
CA GLY A 106 -3.79 -3.46 -16.18
C GLY A 106 -4.56 -2.41 -15.39
N GLN A 107 -5.88 -2.53 -15.26
CA GLN A 107 -6.66 -1.61 -14.45
C GLN A 107 -6.34 -1.79 -12.97
N ILE A 108 -6.06 -0.69 -12.28
CA ILE A 108 -5.87 -0.63 -10.84
C ILE A 108 -7.20 -0.30 -10.18
N GLU A 109 -7.73 -1.23 -9.40
CA GLU A 109 -8.91 -1.06 -8.57
C GLU A 109 -8.50 -0.74 -7.14
N VAL A 110 -9.08 0.32 -6.58
CA VAL A 110 -8.79 0.79 -5.23
C VAL A 110 -9.77 0.15 -4.25
N SER A 111 -9.27 -0.57 -3.27
CA SER A 111 -10.12 -1.22 -2.27
C SER A 111 -10.58 -0.27 -1.17
N GLN A 112 -11.67 -0.63 -0.49
CA GLN A 112 -12.14 0.05 0.72
C GLN A 112 -11.08 0.03 1.85
N ARG A 113 -10.13 -0.91 1.79
CA ARG A 113 -9.00 -0.95 2.72
C ARG A 113 -8.08 0.24 2.55
N TRP A 114 -7.79 0.62 1.30
CA TRP A 114 -7.02 1.82 0.99
C TRP A 114 -7.78 3.09 1.34
N SER A 115 -9.02 3.24 0.87
CA SER A 115 -9.85 4.43 1.13
C SER A 115 -10.05 4.68 2.61
N ASN A 116 -10.16 3.62 3.41
CA ASN A 116 -10.28 3.71 4.87
C ASN A 116 -8.93 3.67 5.61
N GLN A 117 -7.81 3.62 4.89
CA GLN A 117 -6.45 3.57 5.46
C GLN A 117 -6.32 2.49 6.55
N LYS A 118 -6.87 1.30 6.30
CA LYS A 118 -6.80 0.15 7.21
C LYS A 118 -5.53 -0.66 6.94
N HIS A 119 -5.00 -1.30 7.97
CA HIS A 119 -3.90 -2.28 7.83
C HIS A 119 -4.28 -3.42 6.89
N GLY A 120 -3.30 -4.06 6.24
CA GLY A 120 -3.52 -5.21 5.38
C GLY A 120 -3.91 -6.48 6.14
N VAL A 121 -4.53 -7.43 5.42
CA VAL A 121 -4.73 -8.82 5.84
C VAL A 121 -4.34 -9.71 4.67
N HIS A 122 -3.12 -9.49 4.14
CA HIS A 122 -2.66 -10.13 2.92
C HIS A 122 -1.45 -11.06 3.12
N CYS A 123 -0.77 -10.96 4.27
CA CYS A 123 0.28 -11.90 4.64
C CYS A 123 -0.25 -12.83 5.74
N ARG A 124 -0.33 -14.15 5.44
CA ARG A 124 -0.85 -15.13 6.38
C ARG A 124 0.18 -15.39 7.48
N ASN A 125 0.03 -14.70 8.59
CA ASN A 125 0.66 -15.08 9.86
C ASN A 125 -0.41 -14.96 10.92
N GLY A 126 -0.61 -15.94 11.77
CA GLY A 126 -1.64 -15.99 12.81
C GLY A 126 -1.56 -14.86 13.86
N LYS A 127 -0.72 -13.86 13.63
CA LYS A 127 -0.62 -12.59 14.38
C LYS A 127 -0.38 -11.50 13.37
N THR A 128 -0.93 -10.31 13.59
CA THR A 128 -0.67 -9.09 12.82
C THR A 128 0.84 -8.86 12.73
N SER A 129 1.44 -9.28 11.62
CA SER A 129 2.86 -9.00 11.39
C SER A 129 3.03 -7.53 11.04
N GLU A 130 4.21 -6.98 11.27
CA GLU A 130 4.54 -5.60 10.88
C GLU A 130 4.25 -5.35 9.39
N VAL A 131 4.44 -6.40 8.56
CA VAL A 131 4.17 -6.37 7.12
C VAL A 131 2.67 -6.22 6.82
N ASN A 132 1.75 -6.80 7.62
CA ASN A 132 0.32 -6.52 7.49
C ASN A 132 -0.02 -5.13 8.04
N GLU A 133 0.53 -4.77 9.20
CA GLU A 133 0.20 -3.51 9.88
C GLU A 133 0.62 -2.29 9.06
N TYR A 134 1.80 -2.31 8.45
CA TYR A 134 2.39 -1.18 7.72
C TYR A 134 2.65 -1.45 6.24
N GLY A 135 2.15 -2.57 5.70
CA GLY A 135 2.36 -2.96 4.31
C GLY A 135 1.16 -2.67 3.42
N ILE A 136 1.44 -2.10 2.26
CA ILE A 136 0.47 -1.89 1.18
C ILE A 136 0.46 -3.15 0.32
N GLY A 137 -0.61 -3.95 0.38
CA GLY A 137 -0.77 -5.15 -0.45
C GLY A 137 -1.31 -4.82 -1.83
N ILE A 138 -0.62 -5.26 -2.87
CA ILE A 138 -1.01 -5.14 -4.28
C ILE A 138 -1.17 -6.55 -4.85
N CYS A 139 -2.37 -6.87 -5.35
CA CYS A 139 -2.71 -8.18 -5.91
C CYS A 139 -2.88 -8.09 -7.43
N LEU A 140 -2.13 -8.87 -8.19
CA LEU A 140 -2.36 -9.08 -9.62
C LEU A 140 -3.34 -10.24 -9.80
N VAL A 141 -4.42 -10.01 -10.55
CA VAL A 141 -5.36 -11.09 -10.91
C VAL A 141 -4.67 -12.08 -11.84
N GLY A 142 -4.74 -13.36 -11.52
CA GLY A 142 -4.16 -14.46 -12.29
C GLY A 142 -3.63 -15.58 -11.40
N ASP A 143 -3.60 -16.80 -11.94
CA ASP A 143 -2.79 -17.89 -11.41
C ASP A 143 -1.37 -17.78 -12.00
N LEU A 144 -0.48 -17.12 -11.26
CA LEU A 144 0.88 -16.87 -11.71
C LEU A 144 1.83 -18.04 -11.39
N ASP A 145 1.30 -19.15 -10.92
CA ASP A 145 1.97 -20.46 -11.00
C ASP A 145 1.78 -21.14 -12.34
N ASP A 146 0.72 -20.78 -13.08
CA ASP A 146 0.45 -21.32 -14.40
C ASP A 146 1.08 -20.48 -15.52
N LYS A 147 0.85 -19.19 -15.54
CA LYS A 147 1.35 -18.27 -16.57
C LYS A 147 1.78 -16.91 -16.02
N PRO A 148 2.66 -16.17 -16.73
CA PRO A 148 3.07 -14.83 -16.30
C PRO A 148 1.91 -13.83 -16.40
N PRO A 149 1.95 -12.72 -15.62
CA PRO A 149 1.03 -11.63 -15.77
C PRO A 149 1.18 -10.95 -17.12
N THR A 150 0.14 -10.23 -17.56
CA THR A 150 0.17 -9.49 -18.81
C THR A 150 1.21 -8.36 -18.78
N PRO A 151 1.74 -7.94 -19.93
CA PRO A 151 2.63 -6.77 -19.99
C PRO A 151 1.99 -5.50 -19.40
N ARG A 152 0.67 -5.37 -19.52
CA ARG A 152 -0.08 -4.21 -19.00
C ARG A 152 -0.22 -4.28 -17.48
N GLN A 153 -0.44 -5.46 -16.89
CA GLN A 153 -0.38 -5.64 -15.44
C GLN A 153 1.01 -5.30 -14.88
N ILE A 154 2.08 -5.74 -15.55
CA ILE A 154 3.47 -5.43 -15.14
C ILE A 154 3.71 -3.92 -15.16
N ALA A 155 3.29 -3.23 -16.23
CA ALA A 155 3.45 -1.78 -16.36
C ALA A 155 2.66 -1.02 -15.28
N ALA A 156 1.40 -1.42 -15.04
CA ALA A 156 0.56 -0.84 -13.98
C ALA A 156 1.15 -1.06 -12.58
N ALA A 157 1.59 -2.28 -12.27
CA ALA A 157 2.22 -2.61 -10.99
C ALA A 157 3.50 -1.80 -10.78
N LYS A 158 4.36 -1.69 -11.80
CA LYS A 158 5.60 -0.89 -11.74
C LYS A 158 5.31 0.59 -11.47
N ALA A 159 4.34 1.18 -12.17
CA ALA A 159 3.95 2.57 -11.97
C ALA A 159 3.40 2.79 -10.54
N LEU A 160 2.53 1.88 -10.05
CA LEU A 160 1.95 1.96 -8.71
C LEU A 160 3.01 1.83 -7.61
N VAL A 161 3.90 0.83 -7.71
CA VAL A 161 5.00 0.62 -6.74
C VAL A 161 5.94 1.84 -6.70
N THR A 162 6.29 2.39 -7.88
CA THR A 162 7.15 3.58 -7.96
C THR A 162 6.49 4.78 -7.29
N TYR A 163 5.21 5.01 -7.55
CA TYR A 163 4.44 6.10 -6.92
C TYR A 163 4.35 5.96 -5.40
N LEU A 164 3.97 4.77 -4.91
CA LEU A 164 3.81 4.51 -3.48
C LEU A 164 5.16 4.61 -2.74
N GLY A 165 6.21 4.04 -3.33
CA GLY A 165 7.56 4.12 -2.79
C GLY A 165 8.05 5.54 -2.63
N ASP A 166 7.83 6.39 -3.64
CA ASP A 166 8.18 7.81 -3.57
C ASP A 166 7.28 8.58 -2.60
N ARG A 167 5.96 8.29 -2.62
CA ARG A 167 4.99 8.97 -1.76
C ARG A 167 5.28 8.78 -0.28
N TYR A 168 5.60 7.57 0.13
CA TYR A 168 5.80 7.21 1.53
C TYR A 168 7.28 7.04 1.91
N SER A 169 8.19 7.31 0.97
CA SER A 169 9.64 7.14 1.17
C SER A 169 9.98 5.70 1.63
N ILE A 170 9.32 4.70 1.02
CA ILE A 170 9.53 3.29 1.34
C ILE A 170 10.86 2.85 0.72
N PRO A 171 11.80 2.30 1.53
CA PRO A 171 13.06 1.79 1.01
C PRO A 171 12.82 0.59 0.07
N THR A 172 13.72 0.38 -0.87
CA THR A 172 13.58 -0.70 -1.87
C THR A 172 13.65 -2.10 -1.27
N ASP A 173 14.36 -2.30 -0.17
CA ASP A 173 14.43 -3.53 0.62
C ASP A 173 13.15 -3.83 1.41
N HIS A 174 12.27 -2.84 1.56
CA HIS A 174 10.93 -2.99 2.11
C HIS A 174 9.86 -3.20 1.02
N MET A 175 10.25 -3.39 -0.22
CA MET A 175 9.36 -3.71 -1.34
C MET A 175 9.70 -5.11 -1.86
N GLY A 176 8.72 -5.99 -1.90
CA GLY A 176 8.95 -7.37 -2.29
C GLY A 176 7.68 -8.14 -2.56
N SER A 177 7.85 -9.41 -2.93
CA SER A 177 6.74 -10.35 -3.01
C SER A 177 6.33 -10.83 -1.63
N HIS A 178 5.13 -11.43 -1.54
CA HIS A 178 4.66 -12.08 -0.32
C HIS A 178 5.68 -13.12 0.19
N ALA A 179 6.20 -13.97 -0.70
CA ALA A 179 7.21 -14.96 -0.33
C ALA A 179 8.51 -14.34 0.23
N GLN A 180 8.90 -13.15 -0.23
CA GLN A 180 10.12 -12.48 0.22
C GLN A 180 9.95 -11.76 1.57
N LEU A 181 8.77 -11.17 1.80
CA LEU A 181 8.53 -10.32 2.98
C LEU A 181 7.76 -11.04 4.10
N ALA A 182 7.04 -12.13 3.78
CA ALA A 182 6.36 -12.92 4.80
C ALA A 182 7.35 -13.80 5.55
N ASN A 183 7.16 -13.88 6.84
CA ASN A 183 7.96 -14.76 7.70
C ASN A 183 7.36 -16.18 7.76
N SER A 184 6.78 -16.66 6.65
CA SER A 184 6.17 -17.99 6.51
C SER A 184 6.23 -18.49 5.07
N PRO A 185 6.38 -19.80 4.84
CA PRO A 185 6.37 -20.39 3.49
C PRO A 185 5.05 -20.08 2.76
N THR A 186 5.15 -19.62 1.52
CA THR A 186 4.00 -19.36 0.64
C THR A 186 4.41 -19.48 -0.83
N ALA A 187 3.52 -20.00 -1.68
CA ALA A 187 3.70 -20.00 -3.13
C ALA A 187 3.44 -18.62 -3.76
N CYS A 188 2.69 -17.75 -3.04
CA CYS A 188 2.39 -16.40 -3.54
C CYS A 188 3.67 -15.55 -3.64
N PRO A 189 3.88 -14.87 -4.76
CA PRO A 189 2.94 -14.52 -5.84
C PRO A 189 2.98 -15.44 -7.08
N GLY A 190 3.51 -16.65 -6.97
CA GLY A 190 3.63 -17.63 -8.06
C GLY A 190 4.98 -17.60 -8.76
N LYS A 191 5.37 -18.74 -9.37
CA LYS A 191 6.70 -18.95 -9.96
C LYS A 191 6.99 -18.07 -11.19
N HIS A 192 5.94 -17.63 -11.90
CA HIS A 192 6.07 -16.76 -13.08
C HIS A 192 5.96 -15.27 -12.75
N PHE A 193 5.88 -14.90 -11.45
CA PHE A 193 5.76 -13.51 -11.05
C PHE A 193 7.06 -12.72 -11.29
N PRO A 194 7.05 -11.66 -12.12
CA PRO A 194 8.26 -10.94 -12.52
C PRO A 194 8.67 -9.88 -11.50
N THR A 195 8.97 -10.26 -10.26
CA THR A 195 9.25 -9.33 -9.15
C THR A 195 10.30 -8.29 -9.52
N GLN A 196 11.41 -8.71 -10.15
CA GLN A 196 12.50 -7.80 -10.53
C GLN A 196 12.09 -6.81 -11.64
N ALA A 197 11.26 -7.24 -12.58
CA ALA A 197 10.75 -6.34 -13.63
C ALA A 197 9.86 -5.24 -13.07
N ILE A 198 9.11 -5.53 -11.99
CA ILE A 198 8.23 -4.58 -11.32
C ILE A 198 9.02 -3.66 -10.38
N LEU A 199 9.89 -4.20 -9.54
CA LEU A 199 10.62 -3.45 -8.51
C LEU A 199 11.89 -2.76 -9.04
N GLY A 200 12.38 -3.16 -10.22
CA GLY A 200 13.64 -2.70 -10.81
C GLY A 200 14.89 -3.36 -10.20
N SER A 201 16.04 -3.14 -10.84
CA SER A 201 17.31 -3.80 -10.51
C SER A 201 17.92 -3.41 -9.16
N ARG A 202 17.29 -2.51 -8.42
CA ARG A 202 17.81 -2.00 -7.13
C ARG A 202 17.72 -3.02 -5.99
N ASN A 203 16.90 -4.07 -6.14
CA ASN A 203 16.75 -5.14 -5.12
C ASN A 203 17.81 -6.25 -5.23
N LEU A 204 18.78 -6.16 -6.13
CA LEU A 204 19.84 -7.18 -6.30
C LEU A 204 21.00 -7.07 -5.29
N ALA A 205 21.05 -6.02 -4.46
CA ALA A 205 22.17 -5.78 -3.55
C ALA A 205 22.02 -6.42 -2.15
N LEU A 206 20.93 -7.16 -1.89
CA LEU A 206 20.67 -7.78 -0.58
C LEU A 206 20.47 -9.29 -0.72
N ARG A 207 21.51 -10.00 -1.12
CA ARG A 207 21.70 -11.45 -0.92
C ARG A 207 23.01 -11.73 -0.25
#